data_495127adf82221e7bc8d93e5c20ee6b1
#
_entry.id   495127adf82221e7bc8d93e5c20ee6b1
#
_cell.length_a   1.000
_cell.length_b   1.000
_cell.length_c   1.000
_cell.angle_alpha   90.00
_cell.angle_beta   90.00
_cell.angle_gamma   90.00
#
_symmetry.space_group_name_H-M   'P 1'
#
loop_
_entity.id
_entity.type
_entity.pdbx_description
1 polymer ?
#
loop_
_entity_poly.entity_id
_entity_poly.type
_entity_poly.pdbx_seq_one_letter_code
_entity_poly.pdbx_strand_id
1 'polypeptide(L)'
;MAAEICIHNATVLNGFSTMKNCAVLIKKHKIIDVFNEDRFVKKTFKPDTTFIDAKGAYIAPGFIDTHIHGFGGFGTDDYKEESILKMSELLTEYGVTGFIPTLYSAPKENMINGINAIVSAMGKEKGAKILGIHLEGPFISPDRLGVQSPDSISPVDIDLMEQLWNASQGHIINMTVAPELKNMRELALYCISKGIVLQAGHTNATYSQMVEGMQARIFHVTHLFNAMSRMHHRDPGAVGAVFIHPELSCAVIADGIHINEDIVKFLVTCKSLDKIVLVTDALKPTKQRK
;
A
#
# COMPACT_ATOMS: atom_id res chain seq x y z
N MET A 1 -30.73 1.58 -19.09
CA MET A 1 -29.48 1.10 -19.75
C MET A 1 -28.31 1.76 -19.04
N ALA A 2 -27.16 1.11 -18.87
CA ALA A 2 -26.04 1.74 -18.18
C ALA A 2 -25.44 2.85 -19.05
N ALA A 3 -25.31 4.06 -18.50
CA ALA A 3 -24.71 5.22 -19.14
C ALA A 3 -23.27 4.91 -19.60
N GLU A 4 -22.91 5.39 -20.76
CA GLU A 4 -21.53 5.35 -21.28
C GLU A 4 -20.88 6.72 -21.09
N ILE A 5 -19.60 6.73 -20.74
CA ILE A 5 -18.78 7.94 -20.63
C ILE A 5 -17.64 7.80 -21.63
N CYS A 6 -17.41 8.79 -22.45
CA CYS A 6 -16.27 8.87 -23.34
C CYS A 6 -15.42 10.09 -22.97
N ILE A 7 -14.21 9.85 -22.49
CA ILE A 7 -13.23 10.90 -22.22
C ILE A 7 -12.32 10.95 -23.46
N HIS A 8 -12.31 12.07 -24.17
CA HIS A 8 -11.55 12.21 -25.42
C HIS A 8 -10.53 13.36 -25.34
N ASN A 9 -9.72 13.53 -26.40
CA ASN A 9 -8.66 14.52 -26.47
C ASN A 9 -7.69 14.41 -25.29
N ALA A 10 -7.26 13.18 -24.96
CA ALA A 10 -6.44 12.87 -23.79
C ALA A 10 -5.08 12.27 -24.17
N THR A 11 -4.11 12.43 -23.28
CA THR A 11 -2.89 11.64 -23.27
C THR A 11 -3.06 10.52 -22.24
N VAL A 12 -3.13 9.27 -22.70
CA VAL A 12 -3.35 8.10 -21.82
C VAL A 12 -2.03 7.49 -21.42
N LEU A 13 -1.83 7.35 -20.10
CA LEU A 13 -0.73 6.65 -19.46
C LEU A 13 -1.25 5.30 -18.93
N ASN A 14 -0.69 4.18 -19.38
CA ASN A 14 -1.13 2.85 -18.92
C ASN A 14 -0.08 2.11 -18.06
N GLY A 15 0.95 2.83 -17.60
CA GLY A 15 2.07 2.27 -16.83
C GLY A 15 3.21 1.72 -17.71
N PHE A 16 2.96 1.41 -18.97
CA PHE A 16 3.97 0.85 -19.90
C PHE A 16 4.23 1.76 -21.09
N SER A 17 3.24 2.53 -21.50
CA SER A 17 3.31 3.41 -22.68
C SER A 17 2.50 4.69 -22.48
N THR A 18 2.84 5.69 -23.30
CA THR A 18 2.12 6.95 -23.41
C THR A 18 1.45 7.01 -24.77
N MET A 19 0.12 7.11 -24.81
CA MET A 19 -0.67 7.24 -26.03
C MET A 19 -1.28 8.64 -26.10
N LYS A 20 -0.85 9.43 -27.07
CA LYS A 20 -1.37 10.80 -27.29
C LYS A 20 -2.62 10.78 -28.15
N ASN A 21 -3.44 11.82 -28.00
CA ASN A 21 -4.67 12.03 -28.78
C ASN A 21 -5.57 10.79 -28.77
N CYS A 22 -5.91 10.34 -27.58
CA CYS A 22 -6.73 9.15 -27.37
C CYS A 22 -8.06 9.49 -26.69
N ALA A 23 -9.00 8.56 -26.87
CA ALA A 23 -10.25 8.52 -26.13
C ALA A 23 -10.35 7.22 -25.33
N VAL A 24 -10.98 7.33 -24.15
CA VAL A 24 -11.27 6.20 -23.25
C VAL A 24 -12.78 6.08 -23.12
N LEU A 25 -13.32 4.93 -23.49
CA LEU A 25 -14.75 4.64 -23.38
C LEU A 25 -15.01 3.78 -22.16
N ILE A 26 -15.86 4.27 -21.29
CA ILE A 26 -16.23 3.65 -20.02
C ILE A 26 -17.71 3.27 -20.06
N LYS A 27 -18.02 2.06 -19.63
CA LYS A 27 -19.40 1.60 -19.47
C LYS A 27 -19.57 0.94 -18.12
N LYS A 28 -20.57 1.38 -17.36
CA LYS A 28 -20.71 1.02 -15.95
C LYS A 28 -19.44 1.45 -15.19
N HIS A 29 -18.66 0.46 -14.73
CA HIS A 29 -17.42 0.69 -13.95
C HIS A 29 -16.17 0.10 -14.64
N LYS A 30 -16.25 -0.09 -16.00
CA LYS A 30 -15.15 -0.72 -16.75
C LYS A 30 -14.78 0.13 -17.95
N ILE A 31 -13.48 0.25 -18.19
CA ILE A 31 -12.93 0.70 -19.45
C ILE A 31 -13.21 -0.41 -20.46
N ILE A 32 -13.95 -0.08 -21.52
CA ILE A 32 -14.32 -1.05 -22.57
C ILE A 32 -13.54 -0.86 -23.87
N ASP A 33 -12.96 0.32 -24.06
CA ASP A 33 -12.15 0.62 -25.25
C ASP A 33 -11.21 1.80 -24.99
N VAL A 34 -10.03 1.76 -25.58
CA VAL A 34 -9.06 2.87 -25.63
C VAL A 34 -8.63 3.00 -27.09
N PHE A 35 -8.82 4.14 -27.72
CA PHE A 35 -8.58 4.33 -29.13
C PHE A 35 -8.13 5.76 -29.46
N ASN A 36 -7.50 5.93 -30.63
CA ASN A 36 -7.03 7.23 -31.09
C ASN A 36 -8.16 8.15 -31.58
N GLU A 37 -7.87 9.43 -31.74
CA GLU A 37 -8.83 10.46 -32.14
C GLU A 37 -9.39 10.19 -33.56
N ASP A 38 -8.62 9.62 -34.50
CA ASP A 38 -9.08 9.26 -35.83
C ASP A 38 -10.25 8.27 -35.80
N ARG A 39 -10.19 7.34 -34.84
CA ARG A 39 -11.26 6.36 -34.61
C ARG A 39 -12.41 7.01 -33.82
N PHE A 40 -12.14 7.97 -32.95
CA PHE A 40 -13.15 8.70 -32.21
C PHE A 40 -14.11 9.42 -33.17
N VAL A 41 -13.59 10.16 -34.14
CA VAL A 41 -14.38 10.90 -35.12
C VAL A 41 -15.27 9.97 -35.97
N LYS A 42 -14.83 8.74 -36.23
CA LYS A 42 -15.56 7.76 -37.08
C LYS A 42 -16.49 6.85 -36.29
N LYS A 43 -16.41 6.88 -34.96
CA LYS A 43 -17.15 5.95 -34.08
C LYS A 43 -18.58 6.44 -33.84
N THR A 44 -19.54 5.55 -33.98
CA THR A 44 -20.91 5.79 -33.55
C THR A 44 -21.06 5.50 -32.07
N PHE A 45 -21.52 6.49 -31.32
CA PHE A 45 -21.77 6.37 -29.89
C PHE A 45 -23.27 6.25 -29.63
N LYS A 46 -23.64 5.79 -28.46
CA LYS A 46 -25.03 5.78 -28.04
C LYS A 46 -25.55 7.20 -27.79
N PRO A 47 -26.84 7.45 -27.97
CA PRO A 47 -27.42 8.78 -27.75
C PRO A 47 -27.27 9.33 -26.32
N ASP A 48 -27.13 8.41 -25.33
CA ASP A 48 -26.98 8.72 -23.90
C ASP A 48 -25.53 8.76 -23.44
N THR A 49 -24.56 8.75 -24.38
CA THR A 49 -23.14 8.83 -24.05
C THR A 49 -22.77 10.24 -23.54
N THR A 50 -22.18 10.30 -22.34
CA THR A 50 -21.59 11.53 -21.80
C THR A 50 -20.18 11.72 -22.34
N PHE A 51 -19.92 12.89 -22.95
CA PHE A 51 -18.59 13.25 -23.46
C PHE A 51 -17.87 14.17 -22.48
N ILE A 52 -16.60 13.89 -22.22
CA ILE A 52 -15.69 14.73 -21.44
C ILE A 52 -14.48 15.05 -22.31
N ASP A 53 -14.29 16.30 -22.65
CA ASP A 53 -13.07 16.77 -23.32
C ASP A 53 -11.96 16.95 -22.29
N ALA A 54 -10.93 16.11 -22.37
CA ALA A 54 -9.75 16.18 -21.49
C ALA A 54 -8.82 17.35 -21.82
N LYS A 55 -9.04 18.06 -22.94
CA LYS A 55 -8.24 19.23 -23.36
C LYS A 55 -6.73 18.97 -23.36
N GLY A 56 -6.30 17.77 -23.76
CA GLY A 56 -4.92 17.35 -23.76
C GLY A 56 -4.36 16.89 -22.40
N ALA A 57 -5.20 16.87 -21.35
CA ALA A 57 -4.78 16.38 -20.04
C ALA A 57 -4.46 14.89 -20.06
N TYR A 58 -3.76 14.47 -19.01
CA TYR A 58 -3.41 13.04 -18.84
C TYR A 58 -4.56 12.26 -18.21
N ILE A 59 -4.77 11.06 -18.72
CA ILE A 59 -5.56 10.00 -18.05
C ILE A 59 -4.59 8.91 -17.64
N ALA A 60 -4.56 8.59 -16.36
CA ALA A 60 -3.71 7.54 -15.79
C ALA A 60 -4.54 6.65 -14.86
N PRO A 61 -4.08 5.41 -14.58
CA PRO A 61 -4.60 4.65 -13.44
C PRO A 61 -4.47 5.47 -12.15
N GLY A 62 -5.48 5.42 -11.30
CA GLY A 62 -5.38 6.04 -9.98
C GLY A 62 -4.33 5.35 -9.11
N PHE A 63 -3.77 6.09 -8.16
CA PHE A 63 -2.81 5.54 -7.23
C PHE A 63 -3.45 4.52 -6.29
N ILE A 64 -2.65 3.53 -5.88
CA ILE A 64 -3.00 2.57 -4.84
C ILE A 64 -2.01 2.76 -3.71
N ASP A 65 -2.50 3.18 -2.53
CA ASP A 65 -1.68 3.34 -1.34
C ASP A 65 -1.76 2.10 -0.47
N THR A 66 -0.67 1.36 -0.37
CA THR A 66 -0.63 0.08 0.34
C THR A 66 -0.19 0.19 1.79
N HIS A 67 0.13 1.43 2.26
CA HIS A 67 0.55 1.69 3.63
C HIS A 67 0.10 3.10 4.06
N ILE A 68 -0.97 3.19 4.83
CA ILE A 68 -1.56 4.45 5.30
C ILE A 68 -2.31 4.25 6.61
N HIS A 69 -2.00 5.06 7.62
CA HIS A 69 -2.61 5.02 8.95
C HIS A 69 -3.74 6.01 9.14
N GLY A 70 -3.70 7.12 8.41
CA GLY A 70 -4.73 8.15 8.55
C GLY A 70 -4.58 9.27 7.52
N PHE A 71 -5.64 10.08 7.39
CA PHE A 71 -5.68 11.21 6.48
C PHE A 71 -6.78 12.20 6.85
N GLY A 72 -6.49 13.51 6.74
CA GLY A 72 -7.51 14.56 6.87
C GLY A 72 -8.18 14.68 8.25
N GLY A 73 -7.53 14.21 9.31
CA GLY A 73 -8.08 14.21 10.67
C GLY A 73 -8.72 12.88 11.09
N PHE A 74 -8.73 11.88 10.20
CA PHE A 74 -9.28 10.54 10.43
C PHE A 74 -8.17 9.49 10.38
N GLY A 75 -8.26 8.45 11.21
CA GLY A 75 -7.23 7.42 11.28
C GLY A 75 -7.77 6.04 11.59
N THR A 76 -6.96 5.02 11.33
CA THR A 76 -7.25 3.64 11.68
C THR A 76 -7.27 3.41 13.19
N ASP A 77 -6.55 4.27 13.95
CA ASP A 77 -6.49 4.32 15.41
C ASP A 77 -7.73 4.94 16.07
N ASP A 78 -8.67 5.47 15.29
CA ASP A 78 -9.98 5.84 15.79
C ASP A 78 -10.88 4.63 16.10
N TYR A 79 -10.55 3.48 15.49
CA TYR A 79 -11.31 2.22 15.58
C TYR A 79 -12.79 2.39 15.20
N LYS A 80 -13.07 3.26 14.22
CA LYS A 80 -14.42 3.62 13.77
C LYS A 80 -14.59 3.43 12.26
N GLU A 81 -15.70 2.79 11.87
CA GLU A 81 -16.09 2.67 10.47
C GLU A 81 -16.12 4.03 9.76
N GLU A 82 -16.69 5.04 10.42
CA GLU A 82 -16.81 6.40 9.85
C GLU A 82 -15.46 7.00 9.48
N SER A 83 -14.42 6.82 10.32
CA SER A 83 -13.08 7.34 10.04
C SER A 83 -12.49 6.71 8.78
N ILE A 84 -12.66 5.40 8.59
CA ILE A 84 -12.19 4.69 7.40
C ILE A 84 -12.92 5.17 6.15
N LEU A 85 -14.24 5.37 6.23
CA LEU A 85 -15.04 5.89 5.12
C LEU A 85 -14.66 7.34 4.77
N LYS A 86 -14.34 8.18 5.77
CA LYS A 86 -13.86 9.54 5.54
C LYS A 86 -12.48 9.58 4.88
N MET A 87 -11.55 8.71 5.29
CA MET A 87 -10.27 8.54 4.60
C MET A 87 -10.52 8.18 3.12
N SER A 88 -11.41 7.23 2.84
CA SER A 88 -11.76 6.82 1.47
C SER A 88 -12.22 8.01 0.61
N GLU A 89 -13.09 8.86 1.14
CA GLU A 89 -13.61 10.05 0.43
C GLU A 89 -12.47 11.06 0.14
N LEU A 90 -11.68 11.42 1.15
CA LEU A 90 -10.65 12.45 1.05
C LEU A 90 -9.48 12.06 0.15
N LEU A 91 -9.10 10.79 0.13
CA LEU A 91 -7.97 10.28 -0.66
C LEU A 91 -8.19 10.49 -2.17
N THR A 92 -9.43 10.52 -2.64
CA THR A 92 -9.73 10.75 -4.06
C THR A 92 -9.33 12.14 -4.55
N GLU A 93 -9.30 13.16 -3.67
CA GLU A 93 -8.81 14.51 -3.99
C GLU A 93 -7.34 14.52 -4.43
N TYR A 94 -6.59 13.45 -4.08
CA TYR A 94 -5.17 13.27 -4.38
C TYR A 94 -4.90 12.17 -5.40
N GLY A 95 -5.95 11.71 -6.11
CA GLY A 95 -5.84 10.70 -7.17
C GLY A 95 -5.65 9.27 -6.66
N VAL A 96 -5.85 9.02 -5.38
CA VAL A 96 -5.85 7.66 -4.82
C VAL A 96 -7.21 7.03 -5.07
N THR A 97 -7.24 5.89 -5.74
CA THR A 97 -8.46 5.14 -6.08
C THR A 97 -8.61 3.83 -5.32
N GLY A 98 -7.55 3.38 -4.67
CA GLY A 98 -7.55 2.23 -3.77
C GLY A 98 -6.53 2.40 -2.67
N PHE A 99 -6.80 1.86 -1.49
CA PHE A 99 -5.87 1.91 -0.37
C PHE A 99 -6.02 0.70 0.53
N ILE A 100 -4.99 0.45 1.32
CA ILE A 100 -4.95 -0.61 2.32
C ILE A 100 -4.78 0.06 3.69
N PRO A 101 -5.88 0.29 4.45
CA PRO A 101 -5.78 0.83 5.79
C PRO A 101 -4.82 0.01 6.64
N THR A 102 -3.87 0.69 7.29
CA THR A 102 -2.79 0.08 8.06
C THR A 102 -3.02 0.30 9.55
N LEU A 103 -3.04 -0.79 10.31
CA LEU A 103 -3.14 -0.74 11.77
C LEU A 103 -1.75 -0.82 12.38
N TYR A 104 -1.46 0.09 13.32
CA TYR A 104 -0.29 0.00 14.19
C TYR A 104 -0.35 -1.24 15.08
N SER A 105 0.79 -1.64 15.61
CA SER A 105 0.83 -2.53 16.78
C SER A 105 0.06 -1.89 17.93
N ALA A 106 -0.83 -2.66 18.54
CA ALA A 106 -1.64 -2.26 19.67
C ALA A 106 -2.00 -3.48 20.53
N PRO A 107 -2.50 -3.30 21.76
CA PRO A 107 -3.10 -4.40 22.51
C PRO A 107 -4.14 -5.13 21.67
N LYS A 108 -4.22 -6.45 21.82
CA LYS A 108 -5.06 -7.35 21.00
C LYS A 108 -6.47 -6.82 20.76
N GLU A 109 -7.14 -6.35 21.82
CA GLU A 109 -8.52 -5.84 21.73
C GLU A 109 -8.62 -4.63 20.80
N ASN A 110 -7.64 -3.72 20.85
CA ASN A 110 -7.60 -2.55 19.99
C ASN A 110 -7.34 -2.93 18.54
N MET A 111 -6.43 -3.88 18.29
CA MET A 111 -6.22 -4.40 16.93
C MET A 111 -7.49 -5.04 16.37
N ILE A 112 -8.21 -5.86 17.17
CA ILE A 112 -9.48 -6.46 16.77
C ILE A 112 -10.52 -5.38 16.48
N ASN A 113 -10.63 -4.34 17.31
CA ASN A 113 -11.55 -3.22 17.10
C ASN A 113 -11.23 -2.47 15.79
N GLY A 114 -9.95 -2.21 15.51
CA GLY A 114 -9.52 -1.60 14.26
C GLY A 114 -9.82 -2.46 13.04
N ILE A 115 -9.55 -3.76 13.12
CA ILE A 115 -9.89 -4.73 12.07
C ILE A 115 -11.40 -4.71 11.80
N ASN A 116 -12.23 -4.80 12.84
CA ASN A 116 -13.69 -4.79 12.71
C ASN A 116 -14.20 -3.49 12.09
N ALA A 117 -13.62 -2.34 12.46
CA ALA A 117 -13.97 -1.05 11.86
C ALA A 117 -13.69 -1.01 10.35
N ILE A 118 -12.53 -1.54 9.91
CA ILE A 118 -12.18 -1.61 8.49
C ILE A 118 -13.10 -2.58 7.76
N VAL A 119 -13.32 -3.78 8.29
CA VAL A 119 -14.22 -4.79 7.69
C VAL A 119 -15.63 -4.21 7.54
N SER A 120 -16.12 -3.49 8.57
CA SER A 120 -17.43 -2.84 8.51
C SER A 120 -17.54 -1.76 7.43
N ALA A 121 -16.44 -1.08 7.11
CA ALA A 121 -16.39 -0.04 6.08
C ALA A 121 -16.32 -0.62 4.65
N MET A 122 -15.79 -1.84 4.47
CA MET A 122 -15.61 -2.45 3.16
C MET A 122 -16.92 -2.59 2.40
N GLY A 123 -16.92 -2.14 1.15
CA GLY A 123 -18.09 -2.16 0.27
C GLY A 123 -19.08 -1.01 0.48
N LYS A 124 -18.83 -0.11 1.48
CA LYS A 124 -19.64 1.09 1.75
C LYS A 124 -18.92 2.37 1.32
N GLU A 125 -17.67 2.27 0.93
CA GLU A 125 -16.85 3.42 0.51
C GLU A 125 -17.42 4.11 -0.73
N LYS A 126 -17.43 5.45 -0.71
CA LYS A 126 -17.86 6.31 -1.82
C LYS A 126 -16.68 6.92 -2.58
N GLY A 127 -15.48 6.75 -2.08
CA GLY A 127 -14.23 7.25 -2.65
C GLY A 127 -13.27 6.13 -3.04
N ALA A 128 -12.02 6.21 -2.57
CA ALA A 128 -11.00 5.21 -2.79
C ALA A 128 -11.43 3.86 -2.19
N LYS A 129 -11.24 2.79 -2.96
CA LYS A 129 -11.66 1.45 -2.55
C LYS A 129 -10.74 0.87 -1.47
N ILE A 130 -11.33 0.28 -0.43
CA ILE A 130 -10.60 -0.51 0.56
C ILE A 130 -10.27 -1.87 -0.08
N LEU A 131 -8.97 -2.16 -0.22
CA LEU A 131 -8.49 -3.35 -0.92
C LEU A 131 -8.19 -4.52 0.02
N GLY A 132 -8.06 -4.26 1.30
CA GLY A 132 -7.73 -5.22 2.34
C GLY A 132 -7.25 -4.50 3.58
N ILE A 133 -6.60 -5.22 4.48
CA ILE A 133 -6.04 -4.72 5.75
C ILE A 133 -4.54 -4.99 5.77
N HIS A 134 -3.76 -4.01 6.18
CA HIS A 134 -2.35 -4.16 6.51
C HIS A 134 -2.17 -4.09 8.03
N LEU A 135 -1.48 -5.06 8.60
CA LEU A 135 -1.04 -5.03 9.99
C LEU A 135 0.43 -4.62 10.05
N GLU A 136 0.74 -3.47 10.64
CA GLU A 136 2.12 -3.09 10.91
C GLU A 136 2.54 -3.58 12.29
N GLY A 137 3.00 -4.82 12.35
CA GLY A 137 3.23 -5.58 13.56
C GLY A 137 2.01 -6.44 13.95
N PRO A 138 1.91 -6.95 15.19
CA PRO A 138 2.69 -6.60 16.38
C PRO A 138 4.05 -7.35 16.49
N PHE A 139 4.40 -8.20 15.54
CA PHE A 139 5.61 -9.03 15.57
C PHE A 139 6.78 -8.28 14.93
N ILE A 140 7.19 -7.19 15.57
CA ILE A 140 8.27 -6.29 15.14
C ILE A 140 9.38 -6.20 16.19
N SER A 141 10.54 -5.68 15.77
CA SER A 141 11.74 -5.63 16.63
C SER A 141 11.62 -4.57 17.72
N PRO A 142 11.88 -4.90 18.99
CA PRO A 142 11.96 -3.91 20.07
C PRO A 142 13.07 -2.88 19.86
N ASP A 143 14.09 -3.21 19.05
CA ASP A 143 15.20 -2.32 18.75
C ASP A 143 14.88 -1.31 17.64
N ARG A 144 13.76 -1.48 16.93
CA ARG A 144 13.36 -0.68 15.76
C ARG A 144 11.89 -0.27 15.77
N LEU A 145 11.40 0.14 16.91
CA LEU A 145 10.00 0.51 17.13
C LEU A 145 9.52 1.68 16.25
N GLY A 146 10.44 2.58 15.87
CA GLY A 146 10.01 3.84 15.24
C GLY A 146 9.13 4.64 16.19
N VAL A 147 7.90 4.94 15.78
CA VAL A 147 6.90 5.65 16.58
C VAL A 147 6.01 4.71 17.40
N GLN A 148 6.16 3.39 17.26
CA GLN A 148 5.30 2.41 17.92
C GLN A 148 5.69 2.23 19.40
N SER A 149 4.70 1.94 20.26
CA SER A 149 4.91 1.77 21.69
C SER A 149 5.54 0.41 22.00
N PRO A 150 6.52 0.32 22.92
CA PRO A 150 7.07 -0.96 23.38
C PRO A 150 6.00 -1.91 23.94
N ASP A 151 4.95 -1.38 24.58
CA ASP A 151 3.88 -2.17 25.18
C ASP A 151 2.88 -2.72 24.15
N SER A 152 3.00 -2.32 22.88
CA SER A 152 2.11 -2.72 21.79
C SER A 152 2.64 -3.86 20.93
N ILE A 153 3.91 -4.21 21.09
CA ILE A 153 4.54 -5.29 20.33
C ILE A 153 4.50 -6.61 21.10
N SER A 154 4.63 -7.71 20.39
CA SER A 154 4.72 -9.03 21.01
C SER A 154 5.71 -9.94 20.29
N PRO A 155 6.26 -10.96 20.97
CA PRO A 155 6.89 -12.08 20.29
C PRO A 155 5.90 -12.71 19.29
N VAL A 156 6.45 -13.45 18.32
CA VAL A 156 5.60 -14.20 17.38
C VAL A 156 4.68 -15.14 18.14
N ASP A 157 3.39 -14.98 17.91
CA ASP A 157 2.29 -15.73 18.53
C ASP A 157 1.28 -16.11 17.45
N ILE A 158 1.20 -17.40 17.15
CA ILE A 158 0.30 -17.93 16.11
C ILE A 158 -1.16 -17.86 16.54
N ASP A 159 -1.44 -18.08 17.82
CA ASP A 159 -2.82 -18.00 18.34
C ASP A 159 -3.36 -16.57 18.27
N LEU A 160 -2.51 -15.57 18.56
CA LEU A 160 -2.85 -14.18 18.35
C LEU A 160 -3.09 -13.90 16.87
N MET A 161 -2.20 -14.34 15.99
CA MET A 161 -2.36 -14.15 14.54
C MET A 161 -3.65 -14.77 14.02
N GLU A 162 -4.01 -15.96 14.49
CA GLU A 162 -5.26 -16.63 14.13
C GLU A 162 -6.48 -15.84 14.57
N GLN A 163 -6.47 -15.27 15.77
CA GLN A 163 -7.55 -14.41 16.26
C GLN A 163 -7.70 -13.15 15.40
N LEU A 164 -6.59 -12.48 15.02
CA LEU A 164 -6.61 -11.32 14.14
C LEU A 164 -7.13 -11.68 12.74
N TRP A 165 -6.69 -12.83 12.19
CA TRP A 165 -7.17 -13.34 10.92
C TRP A 165 -8.68 -13.60 10.93
N ASN A 166 -9.18 -14.26 11.95
CA ASN A 166 -10.61 -14.58 12.09
C ASN A 166 -11.45 -13.29 12.24
N ALA A 167 -10.98 -12.31 13.03
CA ALA A 167 -11.63 -11.01 13.14
C ALA A 167 -11.68 -10.28 11.78
N SER A 168 -10.66 -10.44 10.96
CA SER A 168 -10.59 -9.81 9.63
C SER A 168 -11.50 -10.45 8.58
N GLN A 169 -12.13 -11.57 8.87
CA GLN A 169 -12.90 -12.36 7.90
C GLN A 169 -12.09 -12.70 6.63
N GLY A 170 -10.77 -12.85 6.77
CA GLY A 170 -9.88 -13.13 5.65
C GLY A 170 -9.42 -11.90 4.84
N HIS A 171 -9.64 -10.69 5.34
CA HIS A 171 -9.28 -9.46 4.64
C HIS A 171 -7.89 -8.90 4.99
N ILE A 172 -7.13 -9.52 5.89
CA ILE A 172 -5.70 -9.18 6.07
C ILE A 172 -4.96 -9.67 4.85
N ILE A 173 -4.34 -8.77 4.10
CA ILE A 173 -3.56 -9.09 2.89
C ILE A 173 -2.07 -8.80 3.02
N ASN A 174 -1.71 -7.88 3.90
CA ASN A 174 -0.32 -7.50 4.18
C ASN A 174 -0.04 -7.54 5.68
N MET A 175 1.22 -7.89 6.04
CA MET A 175 1.69 -7.78 7.41
C MET A 175 3.17 -7.44 7.44
N THR A 176 3.52 -6.38 8.18
CA THR A 176 4.92 -6.01 8.47
C THR A 176 5.41 -6.77 9.68
N VAL A 177 6.57 -7.40 9.55
CA VAL A 177 7.21 -8.24 10.58
C VAL A 177 8.71 -8.01 10.61
N ALA A 178 9.35 -8.34 11.74
CA ALA A 178 10.80 -8.37 11.86
C ALA A 178 11.35 -9.80 11.62
N PRO A 179 12.05 -10.05 10.50
CA PRO A 179 12.49 -11.41 10.12
C PRO A 179 13.35 -12.13 11.16
N GLU A 180 14.07 -11.38 12.00
CA GLU A 180 14.97 -11.91 13.04
C GLU A 180 14.25 -12.49 14.25
N LEU A 181 12.94 -12.30 14.38
CA LEU A 181 12.20 -12.78 15.54
C LEU A 181 12.13 -14.32 15.55
N LYS A 182 12.24 -14.88 16.75
CA LYS A 182 12.07 -16.32 16.96
C LYS A 182 10.68 -16.77 16.44
N ASN A 183 10.60 -17.96 15.86
CA ASN A 183 9.39 -18.56 15.29
C ASN A 183 8.85 -17.85 14.03
N MET A 184 9.62 -16.94 13.42
CA MET A 184 9.20 -16.21 12.22
C MET A 184 8.87 -17.15 11.05
N ARG A 185 9.60 -18.25 10.89
CA ARG A 185 9.32 -19.23 9.83
C ARG A 185 7.94 -19.88 9.99
N GLU A 186 7.53 -20.17 11.22
CA GLU A 186 6.21 -20.74 11.51
C GLU A 186 5.10 -19.74 11.20
N LEU A 187 5.25 -18.47 11.61
CA LEU A 187 4.35 -17.40 11.25
C LEU A 187 4.26 -17.24 9.73
N ALA A 188 5.40 -17.28 9.03
CA ALA A 188 5.43 -17.13 7.58
C ALA A 188 4.65 -18.26 6.88
N LEU A 189 4.79 -19.50 7.29
CA LEU A 189 4.03 -20.63 6.77
C LEU A 189 2.51 -20.44 7.00
N TYR A 190 2.13 -20.00 8.20
CA TYR A 190 0.74 -19.67 8.49
C TYR A 190 0.21 -18.57 7.56
N CYS A 191 0.91 -17.43 7.48
CA CYS A 191 0.51 -16.29 6.65
C CYS A 191 0.41 -16.64 5.16
N ILE A 192 1.38 -17.40 4.63
CA ILE A 192 1.34 -17.89 3.24
C ILE A 192 0.11 -18.76 3.00
N SER A 193 -0.25 -19.64 3.94
CA SER A 193 -1.43 -20.50 3.81
C SER A 193 -2.73 -19.70 3.73
N LYS A 194 -2.74 -18.47 4.23
CA LYS A 194 -3.86 -17.52 4.21
C LYS A 194 -3.78 -16.51 3.06
N GLY A 195 -2.71 -16.52 2.26
CA GLY A 195 -2.49 -15.55 1.19
C GLY A 195 -2.01 -14.18 1.66
N ILE A 196 -1.52 -14.07 2.90
CA ILE A 196 -1.00 -12.83 3.47
C ILE A 196 0.44 -12.62 2.98
N VAL A 197 0.73 -11.43 2.45
CA VAL A 197 2.08 -11.01 2.05
C VAL A 197 2.81 -10.47 3.27
N LEU A 198 3.91 -11.13 3.66
CA LEU A 198 4.79 -10.63 4.70
C LEU A 198 5.78 -9.63 4.13
N GLN A 199 6.02 -8.57 4.90
CA GLN A 199 6.94 -7.47 4.58
C GLN A 199 7.94 -7.31 5.72
N ALA A 200 9.24 -7.25 5.42
CA ALA A 200 10.27 -6.96 6.42
C ALA A 200 10.25 -5.46 6.76
N GLY A 201 10.01 -5.12 7.99
CA GLY A 201 10.01 -3.75 8.49
C GLY A 201 10.08 -3.70 10.00
N HIS A 202 10.36 -2.53 10.56
CA HIS A 202 10.61 -2.40 12.00
C HIS A 202 11.55 -3.51 12.50
N THR A 203 12.70 -3.64 11.83
CA THR A 203 13.59 -4.78 11.95
C THR A 203 15.03 -4.36 12.23
N ASN A 204 15.68 -5.06 13.14
CA ASN A 204 17.12 -4.96 13.36
C ASN A 204 17.88 -6.13 12.73
N ALA A 205 17.27 -6.80 11.76
CA ALA A 205 17.84 -7.98 11.12
C ALA A 205 19.22 -7.71 10.54
N THR A 206 20.14 -8.62 10.77
CA THR A 206 21.39 -8.70 10.01
C THR A 206 21.11 -9.10 8.57
N TYR A 207 22.11 -8.95 7.69
CA TYR A 207 22.01 -9.44 6.32
C TYR A 207 21.62 -10.94 6.25
N SER A 208 22.22 -11.79 7.08
CA SER A 208 21.92 -13.23 7.10
C SER A 208 20.47 -13.49 7.51
N GLN A 209 19.95 -12.77 8.50
CA GLN A 209 18.55 -12.90 8.93
C GLN A 209 17.57 -12.40 7.85
N MET A 210 17.92 -11.38 7.07
CA MET A 210 17.14 -11.00 5.88
C MET A 210 17.10 -12.12 4.84
N VAL A 211 18.23 -12.80 4.58
CA VAL A 211 18.29 -13.97 3.69
C VAL A 211 17.43 -15.12 4.21
N GLU A 212 17.45 -15.40 5.53
CA GLU A 212 16.56 -16.37 6.15
C GLU A 212 15.08 -15.98 5.98
N GLY A 213 14.75 -14.69 6.14
CA GLY A 213 13.41 -14.15 5.85
C GLY A 213 12.99 -14.40 4.41
N MET A 214 13.87 -14.20 3.43
CA MET A 214 13.59 -14.52 2.03
C MET A 214 13.32 -16.01 1.81
N GLN A 215 14.05 -16.89 2.48
CA GLN A 215 13.77 -18.34 2.47
C GLN A 215 12.39 -18.67 3.06
N ALA A 216 11.90 -17.83 3.98
CA ALA A 216 10.54 -17.88 4.50
C ALA A 216 9.53 -17.09 3.66
N ARG A 217 9.87 -16.72 2.40
CA ARG A 217 9.02 -15.99 1.45
C ARG A 217 8.73 -14.54 1.82
N ILE A 218 9.53 -13.87 2.62
CA ILE A 218 9.45 -12.44 2.88
C ILE A 218 10.25 -11.72 1.77
N PHE A 219 9.56 -11.30 0.69
CA PHE A 219 10.17 -10.68 -0.49
C PHE A 219 9.82 -9.21 -0.67
N HIS A 220 9.20 -8.59 0.34
CA HIS A 220 8.91 -7.18 0.34
C HIS A 220 9.47 -6.50 1.58
N VAL A 221 9.82 -5.22 1.48
CA VAL A 221 10.35 -4.42 2.58
C VAL A 221 9.48 -3.18 2.77
N THR A 222 9.00 -3.00 4.00
CA THR A 222 8.17 -1.86 4.41
C THR A 222 9.05 -0.61 4.50
N HIS A 223 8.57 0.55 4.01
CA HIS A 223 9.18 1.90 4.11
C HIS A 223 10.71 1.89 4.24
N LEU A 224 11.38 1.37 3.19
CA LEU A 224 12.84 1.21 3.12
C LEU A 224 13.60 2.41 3.73
N PHE A 225 14.65 2.14 4.48
CA PHE A 225 15.49 3.03 5.29
C PHE A 225 14.90 3.40 6.66
N ASN A 226 13.57 3.39 6.84
CA ASN A 226 12.93 3.80 8.09
C ASN A 226 12.78 2.61 9.03
N ALA A 227 13.08 2.81 10.31
CA ALA A 227 12.98 1.81 11.39
C ALA A 227 13.59 0.44 11.03
N MET A 228 14.81 0.40 10.46
CA MET A 228 15.51 -0.84 10.13
C MET A 228 17.03 -0.75 10.32
N SER A 229 17.71 -1.90 10.28
CA SER A 229 19.19 -1.96 10.34
C SER A 229 19.79 -1.28 9.10
N ARG A 230 20.78 -0.43 9.33
CA ARG A 230 21.41 0.41 8.31
C ARG A 230 22.45 -0.37 7.51
N MET A 231 22.72 0.06 6.29
CA MET A 231 23.82 -0.48 5.49
C MET A 231 25.16 0.06 5.98
N HIS A 232 26.09 -0.85 6.23
CA HIS A 232 27.49 -0.56 6.50
C HIS A 232 28.36 -1.45 5.62
N HIS A 233 29.55 -0.99 5.21
CA HIS A 233 30.44 -1.73 4.29
C HIS A 233 30.90 -3.11 4.79
N ARG A 234 30.82 -3.38 6.10
CA ARG A 234 31.12 -4.68 6.73
C ARG A 234 29.89 -5.40 7.25
N ASP A 235 28.74 -4.73 7.30
CA ASP A 235 27.46 -5.28 7.74
C ASP A 235 26.35 -4.66 6.91
N PRO A 236 25.89 -5.33 5.84
CA PRO A 236 24.90 -4.74 4.93
C PRO A 236 23.54 -4.46 5.57
N GLY A 237 23.17 -5.20 6.62
CA GLY A 237 21.87 -5.07 7.28
C GLY A 237 20.67 -5.28 6.35
N ALA A 238 19.51 -4.85 6.79
CA ALA A 238 18.28 -4.94 5.99
C ALA A 238 18.34 -4.07 4.73
N VAL A 239 18.84 -2.83 4.86
CA VAL A 239 18.99 -1.91 3.72
C VAL A 239 19.89 -2.50 2.64
N GLY A 240 21.07 -3.03 3.02
CA GLY A 240 21.98 -3.65 2.06
C GLY A 240 21.40 -4.88 1.39
N ALA A 241 20.60 -5.69 2.10
CA ALA A 241 19.94 -6.85 1.51
C ALA A 241 19.03 -6.44 0.34
N VAL A 242 18.29 -5.33 0.44
CA VAL A 242 17.43 -4.83 -0.63
C VAL A 242 18.21 -4.53 -1.91
N PHE A 243 19.40 -3.96 -1.80
CA PHE A 243 20.23 -3.63 -2.97
C PHE A 243 20.98 -4.84 -3.54
N ILE A 244 21.37 -5.78 -2.68
CA ILE A 244 22.10 -7.00 -3.08
C ILE A 244 21.16 -8.00 -3.78
N HIS A 245 19.91 -8.09 -3.35
CA HIS A 245 18.91 -9.03 -3.85
C HIS A 245 17.91 -8.35 -4.79
N PRO A 246 18.03 -8.51 -6.12
CA PRO A 246 17.13 -7.87 -7.07
C PRO A 246 15.67 -8.32 -6.94
N GLU A 247 15.43 -9.52 -6.42
CA GLU A 247 14.10 -10.08 -6.19
C GLU A 247 13.33 -9.39 -5.05
N LEU A 248 14.01 -8.78 -4.07
CA LEU A 248 13.34 -8.01 -3.03
C LEU A 248 12.69 -6.76 -3.62
N SER A 249 11.41 -6.55 -3.35
CA SER A 249 10.73 -5.28 -3.58
C SER A 249 10.70 -4.44 -2.30
N CYS A 250 10.50 -3.14 -2.43
CA CYS A 250 10.48 -2.25 -1.27
C CYS A 250 9.44 -1.13 -1.42
N ALA A 251 8.76 -0.84 -0.33
CA ALA A 251 7.95 0.35 -0.19
C ALA A 251 8.83 1.56 0.16
N VAL A 252 8.47 2.74 -0.31
CA VAL A 252 9.24 3.98 -0.12
C VAL A 252 8.32 5.14 0.13
N ILE A 253 8.61 5.93 1.17
CA ILE A 253 7.98 7.22 1.45
C ILE A 253 8.83 8.30 0.79
N ALA A 254 8.44 8.74 -0.42
CA ALA A 254 9.24 9.66 -1.24
C ALA A 254 8.80 11.13 -1.07
N ASP A 255 8.57 11.57 0.16
CA ASP A 255 8.05 12.90 0.50
C ASP A 255 9.13 13.98 0.65
N GLY A 256 10.41 13.61 0.53
CA GLY A 256 11.54 14.51 0.74
C GLY A 256 11.84 14.84 2.21
N ILE A 257 11.12 14.22 3.15
CA ILE A 257 11.27 14.37 4.61
C ILE A 257 11.84 13.08 5.22
N HIS A 258 11.17 11.94 4.97
CA HIS A 258 11.59 10.63 5.48
C HIS A 258 12.89 10.15 4.81
N ILE A 259 13.05 10.45 3.54
CA ILE A 259 14.22 10.08 2.74
C ILE A 259 14.70 11.30 1.97
N ASN A 260 16.02 11.57 2.03
CA ASN A 260 16.65 12.60 1.25
C ASN A 260 16.50 12.32 -0.26
N GLU A 261 16.31 13.36 -1.07
CA GLU A 261 16.06 13.23 -2.51
C GLU A 261 17.20 12.54 -3.27
N ASP A 262 18.45 12.69 -2.83
CA ASP A 262 19.59 12.02 -3.46
C ASP A 262 19.60 10.51 -3.15
N ILE A 263 19.06 10.10 -1.99
CA ILE A 263 18.84 8.68 -1.66
C ILE A 263 17.72 8.11 -2.51
N VAL A 264 16.67 8.88 -2.81
CA VAL A 264 15.62 8.44 -3.75
C VAL A 264 16.22 8.27 -5.16
N LYS A 265 17.06 9.22 -5.63
CA LYS A 265 17.79 9.08 -6.90
C LYS A 265 18.69 7.85 -6.92
N PHE A 266 19.42 7.62 -5.84
CA PHE A 266 20.25 6.41 -5.69
C PHE A 266 19.41 5.14 -5.79
N LEU A 267 18.28 5.09 -5.08
CA LEU A 267 17.37 3.94 -5.11
C LEU A 267 16.90 3.63 -6.54
N VAL A 268 16.37 4.62 -7.28
CA VAL A 268 15.85 4.40 -8.63
C VAL A 268 16.94 4.11 -9.66
N THR A 269 18.21 4.41 -9.33
CA THR A 269 19.37 4.05 -10.15
C THR A 269 19.79 2.59 -9.90
N CYS A 270 19.73 2.13 -8.67
CA CYS A 270 20.25 0.83 -8.26
C CYS A 270 19.19 -0.28 -8.25
N LYS A 271 17.92 0.07 -8.20
CA LYS A 271 16.80 -0.89 -8.10
C LYS A 271 15.87 -0.74 -9.29
N SER A 272 15.41 -1.85 -9.83
CA SER A 272 14.43 -1.85 -10.92
C SER A 272 13.09 -1.21 -10.46
N LEU A 273 12.49 -0.37 -11.29
CA LEU A 273 11.27 0.37 -10.95
C LEU A 273 10.08 -0.53 -10.61
N ASP A 274 10.01 -1.73 -11.19
CA ASP A 274 8.97 -2.73 -10.87
C ASP A 274 9.13 -3.36 -9.47
N LYS A 275 10.23 -3.04 -8.78
CA LYS A 275 10.52 -3.45 -7.39
C LYS A 275 10.37 -2.32 -6.37
N ILE A 276 9.95 -1.15 -6.81
CA ILE A 276 9.75 0.03 -5.95
C ILE A 276 8.26 0.33 -5.87
N VAL A 277 7.72 0.39 -4.66
CA VAL A 277 6.31 0.73 -4.40
C VAL A 277 6.27 2.05 -3.65
N LEU A 278 5.57 3.03 -4.19
CA LEU A 278 5.34 4.29 -3.47
C LEU A 278 4.22 4.11 -2.46
N VAL A 279 4.47 4.52 -1.21
CA VAL A 279 3.50 4.55 -0.13
C VAL A 279 3.53 5.93 0.52
N THR A 280 2.45 6.30 1.19
CA THR A 280 2.43 7.58 1.90
C THR A 280 2.89 7.43 3.35
N ASP A 281 2.55 6.33 3.99
CA ASP A 281 2.64 6.18 5.45
C ASP A 281 1.99 7.38 6.18
N ALA A 282 0.94 7.92 5.55
CA ALA A 282 0.29 9.12 6.03
C ALA A 282 -0.43 8.87 7.35
N LEU A 283 -0.38 9.88 8.20
CA LEU A 283 -0.93 9.86 9.53
C LEU A 283 -2.22 10.71 9.61
N LYS A 284 -3.01 10.51 10.65
CA LYS A 284 -4.24 11.24 10.92
C LYS A 284 -4.14 12.76 10.72
N PRO A 285 -3.09 13.49 11.17
CA PRO A 285 -2.99 14.94 10.96
C PRO A 285 -2.58 15.35 9.53
N THR A 286 -2.23 14.39 8.65
CA THR A 286 -1.86 14.70 7.27
C THR A 286 -3.01 15.41 6.56
N LYS A 287 -2.75 16.64 6.03
CA LYS A 287 -3.77 17.47 5.35
C LYS A 287 -5.02 17.78 6.19
N GLN A 288 -4.93 17.68 7.50
CA GLN A 288 -6.03 18.12 8.36
C GLN A 288 -6.26 19.63 8.15
N ARG A 289 -7.46 19.99 7.71
CA ARG A 289 -7.89 21.40 7.59
C ARG A 289 -8.10 21.93 9.02
N LYS A 290 -7.49 23.08 9.32
CA LYS A 290 -7.69 23.77 10.58
C LYS A 290 -9.07 24.39 10.65
#